data_96095165035fb5393419f264bceb3740
#
_entry.id   96095165035fb5393419f264bceb3740
#
_cell.length_a   1.000
_cell.length_b   1.000
_cell.length_c   1.000
_cell.angle_alpha   90.00
_cell.angle_beta   90.00
_cell.angle_gamma   90.00
#
_symmetry.space_group_name_H-M   'P 1'
#
loop_
_entity.id
_entity.type
_entity.pdbx_description
1 polymer ?
#
loop_
_entity_poly.entity_id
_entity_poly.type
_entity_poly.pdbx_seq_one_letter_code
_entity_poly.pdbx_strand_id
1 'polypeptide(L)'
;MTCTLCPRACGVDRTGAKGFCGAGERPTIARAALHFWEEPSLSGTRGSGAIFFCGCNLDCLFCQNHEINHTMIGRMWNEEELAALMLHLQAEGAHNINLVTPTPHVDTVIPAVLGARKRGLMIPIVYNTNGYETLDTLRRLEGIVDIYLPDLKYASSLAAERYS
;
A
#
# COMPACT_ATOMS: atom_id res chain seq x y z
N MET A 1 15.00 -6.96 11.84
CA MET A 1 15.31 -5.51 11.65
C MET A 1 14.20 -4.67 12.27
N THR A 2 14.56 -3.58 12.96
CA THR A 2 13.60 -2.67 13.58
C THR A 2 12.92 -1.80 12.51
N CYS A 3 11.60 -1.69 12.56
CA CYS A 3 10.79 -0.95 11.59
C CYS A 3 10.92 0.56 11.77
N THR A 4 11.29 1.28 10.69
CA THR A 4 11.39 2.75 10.61
C THR A 4 10.73 3.32 9.35
N LEU A 5 9.77 2.59 8.75
CA LEU A 5 9.14 2.95 7.47
C LEU A 5 8.30 4.24 7.52
N CYS A 6 7.81 4.60 8.70
CA CYS A 6 6.99 5.79 8.90
C CYS A 6 7.40 6.57 10.14
N PRO A 7 6.95 7.83 10.31
CA PRO A 7 7.31 8.67 11.44
C PRO A 7 6.89 8.15 12.83
N ARG A 8 6.03 7.11 12.89
CA ARG A 8 5.73 6.40 14.16
C ARG A 8 6.99 5.75 14.75
N ALA A 9 7.96 5.40 13.93
CA ALA A 9 9.25 4.84 14.33
C ALA A 9 9.12 3.79 15.45
N CYS A 10 8.15 2.90 15.36
CA CYS A 10 7.80 1.96 16.44
C CYS A 10 8.91 0.96 16.76
N GLY A 11 9.91 0.83 15.89
CA GLY A 11 11.10 0.01 16.13
C GLY A 11 10.85 -1.49 16.31
N VAL A 12 9.67 -1.97 15.93
CA VAL A 12 9.30 -3.37 16.13
C VAL A 12 10.06 -4.28 15.16
N ASP A 13 10.46 -5.45 15.62
CA ASP A 13 10.90 -6.54 14.76
C ASP A 13 9.68 -7.32 14.25
N ARG A 14 9.37 -7.14 12.97
CA ARG A 14 8.16 -7.70 12.36
C ARG A 14 8.20 -9.20 12.13
N THR A 15 9.35 -9.84 12.30
CA THR A 15 9.45 -11.30 12.21
C THR A 15 8.76 -12.00 13.38
N GLY A 16 8.66 -11.34 14.52
CA GLY A 16 8.04 -11.88 15.74
C GLY A 16 6.89 -11.05 16.33
N ALA A 17 6.66 -9.83 15.83
CA ALA A 17 5.68 -8.91 16.38
C ALA A 17 5.03 -8.05 15.29
N LYS A 18 3.92 -7.39 15.66
CA LYS A 18 3.23 -6.43 14.79
C LYS A 18 3.54 -5.00 15.23
N GLY A 19 3.70 -4.10 14.26
CA GLY A 19 3.83 -2.67 14.51
C GLY A 19 2.51 -2.03 14.93
N PHE A 20 2.54 -0.72 15.25
CA PHE A 20 1.33 0.09 15.47
C PHE A 20 0.28 -0.12 14.36
N CYS A 21 0.73 -0.21 13.12
CA CYS A 21 -0.09 -0.42 11.93
C CYS A 21 -0.74 -1.81 11.83
N GLY A 22 -0.52 -2.72 12.77
CA GLY A 22 -0.99 -4.10 12.70
C GLY A 22 -0.21 -5.00 11.74
N ALA A 23 0.72 -4.45 10.95
CA ALA A 23 1.49 -5.21 9.98
C ALA A 23 2.60 -6.02 10.65
N GLY A 24 2.72 -7.27 10.23
CA GLY A 24 3.84 -8.16 10.55
C GLY A 24 4.86 -8.24 9.39
N GLU A 25 5.54 -9.37 9.28
CA GLU A 25 6.57 -9.60 8.26
C GLU A 25 6.01 -9.60 6.84
N ARG A 26 4.86 -10.26 6.63
CA ARG A 26 4.21 -10.38 5.33
C ARG A 26 2.99 -9.48 5.23
N PRO A 27 2.73 -8.88 4.06
CA PRO A 27 1.51 -8.13 3.84
C PRO A 27 0.28 -9.04 3.90
N THR A 28 -0.76 -8.55 4.57
CA THR A 28 -2.10 -9.10 4.45
C THR A 28 -2.85 -8.27 3.41
N ILE A 29 -3.42 -8.90 2.40
CA ILE A 29 -4.23 -8.26 1.37
C ILE A 29 -5.68 -8.67 1.59
N ALA A 30 -6.54 -7.66 1.79
CA ALA A 30 -7.97 -7.85 1.99
C ALA A 30 -8.70 -8.10 0.69
N ARG A 31 -8.30 -7.37 -0.36
CA ARG A 31 -8.95 -7.43 -1.68
C ARG A 31 -7.97 -7.04 -2.78
N ALA A 32 -8.12 -7.67 -3.93
CA ALA A 32 -7.50 -7.23 -5.18
C ALA A 32 -8.48 -7.43 -6.31
N ALA A 33 -8.76 -6.38 -7.08
CA ALA A 33 -9.69 -6.42 -8.22
C ALA A 33 -9.56 -5.16 -9.07
N LEU A 34 -10.17 -5.18 -10.26
CA LEU A 34 -10.39 -3.96 -11.04
C LEU A 34 -11.33 -3.03 -10.27
N HIS A 35 -10.90 -1.78 -10.07
CA HIS A 35 -11.63 -0.73 -9.38
C HIS A 35 -11.91 0.43 -10.33
N PHE A 36 -13.19 0.80 -10.48
CA PHE A 36 -13.63 1.78 -11.49
C PHE A 36 -13.96 3.16 -10.88
N TRP A 37 -13.81 3.30 -9.57
CA TRP A 37 -14.19 4.49 -8.81
C TRP A 37 -12.98 5.21 -8.20
N GLU A 38 -11.80 4.96 -8.72
CA GLU A 38 -10.62 5.78 -8.44
C GLU A 38 -10.70 7.06 -9.29
N GLU A 39 -9.75 7.97 -9.14
CA GLU A 39 -9.68 9.18 -9.96
C GLU A 39 -9.87 8.84 -11.45
N PRO A 40 -10.71 9.57 -12.20
CA PRO A 40 -11.01 9.27 -13.60
C PRO A 40 -9.77 9.12 -14.49
N SER A 41 -8.70 9.87 -14.18
CA SER A 41 -7.41 9.79 -14.87
C SER A 41 -6.66 8.48 -14.60
N LEU A 42 -6.97 7.78 -13.51
CA LEU A 42 -6.37 6.49 -13.13
C LEU A 42 -7.24 5.31 -13.55
N SER A 43 -8.54 5.37 -13.25
CA SER A 43 -9.49 4.29 -13.57
C SER A 43 -9.73 4.15 -15.06
N GLY A 44 -9.82 5.27 -15.79
CA GLY A 44 -10.15 5.27 -17.21
C GLY A 44 -11.39 4.41 -17.52
N THR A 45 -11.33 3.67 -18.61
CA THR A 45 -12.44 2.82 -19.07
C THR A 45 -12.33 1.36 -18.63
N ARG A 46 -11.15 0.91 -18.18
CA ARG A 46 -10.90 -0.50 -17.85
C ARG A 46 -10.64 -0.72 -16.36
N GLY A 47 -10.62 0.36 -15.58
CA GLY A 47 -10.39 0.31 -14.14
C GLY A 47 -8.91 0.30 -13.74
N SER A 48 -8.67 0.57 -12.48
CA SER A 48 -7.39 0.49 -11.79
C SER A 48 -7.27 -0.88 -11.12
N GLY A 49 -6.16 -1.57 -11.26
CA GLY A 49 -5.90 -2.84 -10.58
C GLY A 49 -5.58 -2.59 -9.11
N ALA A 50 -6.61 -2.35 -8.29
CA ALA A 50 -6.47 -1.97 -6.90
C ALA A 50 -6.14 -3.17 -6.00
N ILE A 51 -5.08 -3.01 -5.19
CA ILE A 51 -4.64 -3.98 -4.17
C ILE A 51 -4.77 -3.31 -2.81
N PHE A 52 -5.75 -3.72 -2.01
CA PHE A 52 -6.03 -3.17 -0.68
C PHE A 52 -5.23 -3.93 0.38
N PHE A 53 -4.24 -3.28 0.94
CA PHE A 53 -3.45 -3.81 2.05
C PHE A 53 -4.17 -3.61 3.38
N CYS A 54 -4.05 -4.59 4.28
CA CYS A 54 -4.50 -4.46 5.65
C CYS A 54 -3.46 -3.74 6.50
N GLY A 55 -3.95 -3.01 7.50
CA GLY A 55 -3.11 -2.24 8.40
C GLY A 55 -2.77 -0.85 7.86
N CYS A 56 -2.66 0.12 8.76
CA CYS A 56 -2.39 1.50 8.40
C CYS A 56 -1.54 2.17 9.48
N ASN A 57 -0.58 2.99 9.09
CA ASN A 57 0.29 3.76 10.00
C ASN A 57 -0.38 5.03 10.55
N LEU A 58 -1.56 5.42 10.03
CA LEU A 58 -2.54 6.27 10.68
C LEU A 58 -3.68 5.40 11.23
N ASP A 59 -4.47 5.93 12.13
CA ASP A 59 -5.64 5.26 12.72
C ASP A 59 -6.83 6.21 12.74
N CYS A 60 -7.15 6.79 11.57
CA CYS A 60 -8.15 7.82 11.44
C CYS A 60 -9.54 7.34 11.86
N LEU A 61 -10.20 8.03 12.79
CA LEU A 61 -11.55 7.70 13.28
C LEU A 61 -12.63 7.67 12.18
N PHE A 62 -12.42 8.39 11.09
CA PHE A 62 -13.33 8.46 9.92
C PHE A 62 -12.87 7.58 8.74
N CYS A 63 -12.03 6.56 8.99
CA CYS A 63 -11.46 5.74 7.93
C CYS A 63 -12.55 4.96 7.16
N GLN A 64 -12.62 5.14 5.85
CA GLN A 64 -13.53 4.38 4.98
C GLN A 64 -13.18 2.88 4.96
N ASN A 65 -11.88 2.57 5.13
CA ASN A 65 -11.34 1.21 5.12
C ASN A 65 -11.11 0.68 6.55
N HIS A 66 -11.90 1.15 7.53
CA HIS A 66 -11.75 0.80 8.95
C HIS A 66 -11.70 -0.71 9.17
N GLU A 67 -12.63 -1.46 8.58
CA GLU A 67 -12.67 -2.93 8.72
C GLU A 67 -11.37 -3.58 8.20
N ILE A 68 -10.89 -3.18 7.03
CA ILE A 68 -9.67 -3.71 6.44
C ILE A 68 -8.46 -3.42 7.33
N ASN A 69 -8.38 -2.21 7.88
CA ASN A 69 -7.23 -1.78 8.65
C ASN A 69 -7.17 -2.39 10.04
N HIS A 70 -8.32 -2.58 10.71
CA HIS A 70 -8.36 -3.05 12.10
C HIS A 70 -8.53 -4.56 12.23
N THR A 71 -9.36 -5.17 11.40
CA THR A 71 -9.65 -6.60 11.54
C THR A 71 -8.62 -7.48 10.88
N MET A 72 -7.77 -6.92 10.02
CA MET A 72 -6.77 -7.67 9.24
C MET A 72 -7.37 -8.85 8.46
N ILE A 73 -8.63 -8.69 8.02
CA ILE A 73 -9.33 -9.71 7.22
C ILE A 73 -8.70 -9.78 5.84
N GLY A 74 -8.02 -10.89 5.55
CA GLY A 74 -7.39 -11.11 4.28
C GLY A 74 -6.45 -12.30 4.31
N ARG A 75 -5.73 -12.48 3.22
CA ARG A 75 -4.70 -13.50 3.07
C ARG A 75 -3.32 -12.86 3.15
N MET A 76 -2.37 -13.53 3.82
CA MET A 76 -0.95 -13.16 3.77
C MET A 76 -0.33 -13.57 2.43
N TRP A 77 0.52 -12.68 1.90
CA TRP A 77 1.17 -12.84 0.60
C TRP A 77 2.68 -12.70 0.75
N ASN A 78 3.43 -13.43 -0.05
CA ASN A 78 4.86 -13.20 -0.23
C ASN A 78 5.13 -12.36 -1.48
N GLU A 79 6.40 -12.03 -1.73
CA GLU A 79 6.83 -11.18 -2.85
C GLU A 79 6.46 -11.78 -4.22
N GLU A 80 6.64 -13.10 -4.38
CA GLU A 80 6.35 -13.79 -5.64
C GLU A 80 4.85 -13.85 -5.93
N GLU A 81 4.05 -14.13 -4.90
CA GLU A 81 2.58 -14.13 -5.00
C GLU A 81 2.06 -12.75 -5.34
N LEU A 82 2.59 -11.69 -4.69
CA LEU A 82 2.22 -10.30 -4.96
C LEU A 82 2.62 -9.88 -6.39
N ALA A 83 3.79 -10.29 -6.86
CA ALA A 83 4.20 -10.06 -8.26
C ALA A 83 3.27 -10.77 -9.25
N ALA A 84 2.87 -12.01 -8.96
CA ALA A 84 1.92 -12.75 -9.80
C ALA A 84 0.54 -12.10 -9.82
N LEU A 85 0.07 -11.56 -8.69
CA LEU A 85 -1.18 -10.82 -8.60
C LEU A 85 -1.18 -9.56 -9.47
N MET A 86 -0.09 -8.79 -9.46
CA MET A 86 0.06 -7.60 -10.32
C MET A 86 -0.02 -7.97 -11.80
N LEU A 87 0.64 -9.04 -12.21
CA LEU A 87 0.59 -9.54 -13.58
C LEU A 87 -0.81 -10.04 -13.97
N HIS A 88 -1.52 -10.68 -13.04
CA HIS A 88 -2.91 -11.09 -13.26
C HIS A 88 -3.83 -9.89 -13.49
N LEU A 89 -3.75 -8.85 -12.65
CA LEU A 89 -4.54 -7.62 -12.83
C LEU A 89 -4.22 -6.91 -14.17
N GLN A 90 -2.93 -6.92 -14.58
CA GLN A 90 -2.56 -6.43 -15.91
C GLN A 90 -3.23 -7.27 -17.02
N ALA A 91 -3.23 -8.60 -16.90
CA ALA A 91 -3.87 -9.49 -17.88
C ALA A 91 -5.39 -9.33 -17.94
N GLU A 92 -6.04 -8.95 -16.83
CA GLU A 92 -7.45 -8.55 -16.78
C GLU A 92 -7.71 -7.19 -17.45
N GLY A 93 -6.66 -6.46 -17.85
CA GLY A 93 -6.76 -5.21 -18.59
C GLY A 93 -6.68 -3.94 -17.74
N ALA A 94 -6.26 -4.01 -16.48
CA ALA A 94 -6.06 -2.83 -15.65
C ALA A 94 -5.19 -1.77 -16.32
N HIS A 95 -5.51 -0.48 -16.13
CA HIS A 95 -4.69 0.62 -16.63
C HIS A 95 -3.40 0.84 -15.82
N ASN A 96 -3.42 0.47 -14.55
CA ASN A 96 -2.31 0.58 -13.59
C ASN A 96 -2.47 -0.45 -12.47
N ILE A 97 -1.44 -0.59 -11.65
CA ILE A 97 -1.54 -1.27 -10.35
C ILE A 97 -1.62 -0.21 -9.27
N ASN A 98 -2.74 -0.13 -8.58
CA ASN A 98 -2.98 0.82 -7.50
C ASN A 98 -2.78 0.14 -6.14
N LEU A 99 -1.71 0.49 -5.46
CA LEU A 99 -1.35 -0.02 -4.14
C LEU A 99 -2.01 0.87 -3.07
N VAL A 100 -3.08 0.39 -2.45
CA VAL A 100 -3.85 1.16 -1.45
C VAL A 100 -3.32 0.89 -0.05
N THR A 101 -2.82 1.91 0.62
CA THR A 101 -2.17 1.87 1.95
C THR A 101 -0.93 0.96 2.00
N PRO A 102 0.02 1.09 1.07
CA PRO A 102 1.15 0.18 0.94
C PRO A 102 2.29 0.46 1.93
N THR A 103 2.30 1.61 2.61
CA THR A 103 3.40 2.09 3.46
C THR A 103 3.92 1.06 4.47
N PRO A 104 3.05 0.33 5.22
CA PRO A 104 3.53 -0.69 6.14
C PRO A 104 4.23 -1.87 5.46
N HIS A 105 4.11 -2.02 4.16
CA HIS A 105 4.50 -3.20 3.40
C HIS A 105 5.57 -2.94 2.33
N VAL A 106 6.22 -1.78 2.37
CA VAL A 106 7.23 -1.33 1.40
C VAL A 106 8.35 -2.37 1.20
N ASP A 107 8.77 -3.06 2.26
CA ASP A 107 9.82 -4.07 2.20
C ASP A 107 9.46 -5.28 1.32
N THR A 108 8.17 -5.61 1.21
CA THR A 108 7.66 -6.66 0.31
C THR A 108 7.24 -6.08 -1.04
N VAL A 109 6.69 -4.86 -1.07
CA VAL A 109 6.21 -4.21 -2.30
C VAL A 109 7.34 -3.97 -3.29
N ILE A 110 8.48 -3.44 -2.84
CA ILE A 110 9.62 -3.14 -3.73
C ILE A 110 10.09 -4.38 -4.49
N PRO A 111 10.50 -5.49 -3.83
CA PRO A 111 10.93 -6.67 -4.55
C PRO A 111 9.82 -7.30 -5.40
N ALA A 112 8.55 -7.24 -4.97
CA ALA A 112 7.42 -7.74 -5.75
C ALA A 112 7.25 -6.97 -7.07
N VAL A 113 7.31 -5.63 -7.04
CA VAL A 113 7.24 -4.79 -8.25
C VAL A 113 8.40 -5.09 -9.18
N LEU A 114 9.62 -5.15 -8.66
CA LEU A 114 10.80 -5.49 -9.46
C LEU A 114 10.69 -6.89 -10.08
N GLY A 115 10.20 -7.87 -9.33
CA GLY A 115 9.94 -9.22 -9.80
C GLY A 115 8.87 -9.26 -10.89
N ALA A 116 7.77 -8.51 -10.72
CA ALA A 116 6.70 -8.39 -11.71
C ALA A 116 7.19 -7.73 -13.00
N ARG A 117 7.98 -6.63 -12.91
CA ARG A 117 8.57 -5.96 -14.07
C ARG A 117 9.50 -6.87 -14.87
N LYS A 118 10.33 -7.66 -14.20
CA LYS A 118 11.18 -8.69 -14.87
C LYS A 118 10.35 -9.75 -15.60
N ARG A 119 9.12 -9.99 -15.18
CA ARG A 119 8.18 -10.95 -15.75
C ARG A 119 7.18 -10.32 -16.73
N GLY A 120 7.35 -9.03 -17.10
CA GLY A 120 6.57 -8.36 -18.12
C GLY A 120 5.43 -7.46 -17.59
N LEU A 121 5.49 -6.97 -16.36
CA LEU A 121 4.60 -5.90 -15.91
C LEU A 121 4.98 -4.59 -16.60
N MET A 122 4.07 -4.04 -17.40
CA MET A 122 4.28 -2.84 -18.24
C MET A 122 3.45 -1.65 -17.79
N ILE A 123 2.38 -1.87 -17.01
CA ILE A 123 1.48 -0.80 -16.57
C ILE A 123 2.04 -0.07 -15.35
N PRO A 124 1.70 1.22 -15.17
CA PRO A 124 2.22 2.03 -14.08
C PRO A 124 1.87 1.51 -12.70
N ILE A 125 2.74 1.79 -11.73
CA ILE A 125 2.50 1.56 -10.29
C ILE A 125 2.03 2.87 -9.68
N VAL A 126 0.83 2.86 -9.12
CA VAL A 126 0.25 3.95 -8.31
C VAL A 126 0.44 3.63 -6.84
N TYR A 127 0.99 4.56 -6.09
CA TYR A 127 1.18 4.50 -4.64
C TYR A 127 0.14 5.40 -3.97
N ASN A 128 -0.99 4.79 -3.57
CA ASN A 128 -2.11 5.46 -2.93
C ASN A 128 -1.90 5.47 -1.41
N THR A 129 -1.50 6.62 -0.90
CA THR A 129 -0.98 6.76 0.45
C THR A 129 -1.65 7.86 1.25
N ASN A 130 -1.58 7.74 2.58
CA ASN A 130 -2.01 8.76 3.53
C ASN A 130 -0.95 9.86 3.77
N GLY A 131 0.18 9.84 3.06
CA GLY A 131 1.23 10.84 3.16
C GLY A 131 2.08 10.78 4.44
N TYR A 132 2.04 9.68 5.19
CA TYR A 132 2.75 9.54 6.47
C TYR A 132 3.93 8.56 6.36
N GLU A 133 4.84 8.83 5.41
CA GLU A 133 6.10 8.13 5.18
C GLU A 133 7.28 8.92 5.72
N THR A 134 8.40 8.23 6.01
CA THR A 134 9.70 8.89 6.15
C THR A 134 10.30 9.23 4.79
N LEU A 135 11.16 10.24 4.74
CA LEU A 135 11.90 10.60 3.51
C LEU A 135 12.75 9.42 3.00
N ASP A 136 13.32 8.62 3.91
CA ASP A 136 14.10 7.45 3.52
C ASP A 136 13.22 6.37 2.86
N THR A 137 12.00 6.17 3.34
CA THR A 137 11.04 5.28 2.68
C THR A 137 10.68 5.79 1.29
N LEU A 138 10.44 7.09 1.12
CA LEU A 138 10.15 7.68 -0.20
C LEU A 138 11.32 7.54 -1.16
N ARG A 139 12.57 7.76 -0.71
CA ARG A 139 13.77 7.55 -1.54
C ARG A 139 13.89 6.10 -2.02
N ARG A 140 13.54 5.13 -1.20
CA ARG A 140 13.54 3.71 -1.58
C ARG A 140 12.51 3.38 -2.66
N LEU A 141 11.46 4.19 -2.80
CA LEU A 141 10.40 4.03 -3.81
C LEU A 141 10.74 4.72 -5.14
N GLU A 142 11.83 5.49 -5.21
CA GLU A 142 12.31 6.09 -6.45
C GLU A 142 12.58 5.02 -7.51
N GLY A 143 12.05 5.21 -8.72
CA GLY A 143 12.13 4.23 -9.81
C GLY A 143 11.28 2.97 -9.64
N ILE A 144 10.58 2.82 -8.50
CA ILE A 144 9.60 1.73 -8.25
C ILE A 144 8.18 2.21 -8.51
N VAL A 145 7.84 3.40 -8.01
CA VAL A 145 6.53 4.03 -8.14
C VAL A 145 6.55 5.01 -9.30
N ASP A 146 5.52 4.98 -10.12
CA ASP A 146 5.36 5.87 -11.28
C ASP A 146 4.44 7.05 -10.95
N ILE A 147 3.42 6.84 -10.09
CA ILE A 147 2.42 7.85 -9.73
C ILE A 147 2.19 7.80 -8.23
N TYR A 148 2.27 8.95 -7.57
CA TYR A 148 1.85 9.11 -6.17
C TYR A 148 0.45 9.71 -6.11
N LEU A 149 -0.41 9.11 -5.29
CA LEU A 149 -1.75 9.57 -4.96
C LEU A 149 -1.84 9.80 -3.45
N PRO A 150 -1.34 10.95 -2.95
CA PRO A 150 -1.31 11.21 -1.52
C PRO A 150 -2.59 11.88 -1.04
N ASP A 151 -3.14 11.38 0.06
CA ASP A 151 -4.24 12.01 0.78
C ASP A 151 -3.73 13.01 1.82
N LEU A 152 -4.16 14.25 1.75
CA LEU A 152 -3.98 15.20 2.84
C LEU A 152 -5.09 15.00 3.88
N LYS A 153 -4.86 14.15 4.87
CA LYS A 153 -5.89 13.79 5.87
C LYS A 153 -6.17 14.90 6.88
N TYR A 154 -5.18 15.70 7.23
CA TYR A 154 -5.29 16.73 8.25
C TYR A 154 -4.58 18.02 7.85
N ALA A 155 -5.24 19.18 8.11
CA ALA A 155 -4.67 20.50 7.87
C ALA A 155 -3.86 21.03 9.08
N SER A 156 -3.90 20.37 10.22
CA SER A 156 -3.16 20.77 11.43
C SER A 156 -2.73 19.58 12.27
N SER A 157 -1.63 19.73 13.01
CA SER A 157 -1.12 18.71 13.94
C SER A 157 -2.12 18.38 15.03
N LEU A 158 -2.84 19.39 15.58
CA LEU A 158 -3.85 19.17 16.61
C LEU A 158 -5.01 18.28 16.12
N ALA A 159 -5.44 18.46 14.86
CA ALA A 159 -6.46 17.60 14.27
C ALA A 159 -5.92 16.18 14.06
N ALA A 160 -4.67 16.04 13.61
CA ALA A 160 -4.04 14.73 13.45
C ALA A 160 -3.93 13.97 14.79
N GLU A 161 -3.44 14.64 15.85
CA GLU A 161 -3.33 14.04 17.20
C GLU A 161 -4.68 13.63 17.80
N ARG A 162 -5.75 14.35 17.44
CA ARG A 162 -7.09 14.07 17.96
C ARG A 162 -7.82 12.95 17.21
N TYR A 163 -7.57 12.78 15.93
CA TYR A 163 -8.40 11.94 15.06
C TYR A 163 -7.63 10.81 14.37
N SER A 164 -6.33 10.63 14.73
CA SER A 164 -5.48 9.59 14.12
C SER A 164 -4.59 8.85 15.13
#